data_d599e9d446ea29082f2292574ccffe19
#
_entry.id   d599e9d446ea29082f2292574ccffe19
#
_cell.length_a   1.000
_cell.length_b   1.000
_cell.length_c   1.000
_cell.angle_alpha   90.00
_cell.angle_beta   90.00
_cell.angle_gamma   90.00
#
_symmetry.space_group_name_H-M   'P 1'
#
loop_
_entity.id
_entity.type
_entity.pdbx_description
1 polymer ?
#
loop_
_entity_poly.entity_id
_entity_poly.type
_entity_poly.pdbx_seq_one_letter_code
_entity_poly.pdbx_strand_id
1 'polypeptide(L)'
;MDIVSEQYDLSCNGYEILSGSIRNHDPELLLEAFKLVGRGEDEIKQKFGAMYEAFQFGPPPHGGFAIGFDRLLMILKDEENIREIYAFPKSGRAQDVMMGAPGFVDQEQLDELGIDLNAVTKKLLSSREEEKE
;
A
#
# COMPACT_ATOMS: atom_id res chain seq x y z
N MET A 1 -18.60 10.85 17.12
CA MET A 1 -17.62 11.96 17.04
C MET A 1 -17.54 12.32 15.57
N ASP A 2 -17.94 13.53 15.22
CA ASP A 2 -17.98 13.98 13.82
C ASP A 2 -16.64 14.59 13.47
N ILE A 3 -15.72 13.75 12.94
CA ILE A 3 -14.40 14.17 12.52
C ILE A 3 -14.44 14.45 11.03
N VAL A 4 -14.06 15.66 10.66
CA VAL A 4 -13.95 16.09 9.26
C VAL A 4 -12.49 15.99 8.85
N SER A 5 -12.22 15.34 7.72
CA SER A 5 -10.88 15.28 7.13
C SER A 5 -10.72 16.32 6.03
N GLU A 6 -9.50 16.76 5.81
CA GLU A 6 -9.13 17.66 4.70
C GLU A 6 -8.60 16.85 3.50
N GLN A 7 -9.33 15.78 3.19
CA GLN A 7 -9.07 14.95 2.01
C GLN A 7 -9.90 15.45 0.83
N TYR A 8 -9.41 15.23 -0.36
CA TYR A 8 -10.11 15.56 -1.59
C TYR A 8 -9.77 14.57 -2.69
N ASP A 9 -10.78 14.29 -3.51
CA ASP A 9 -10.66 13.41 -4.67
C ASP A 9 -11.16 14.16 -5.90
N LEU A 10 -10.58 13.86 -7.05
CA LEU A 10 -11.04 14.33 -8.34
C LEU A 10 -11.57 13.15 -9.14
N SER A 11 -12.82 13.25 -9.56
CA SER A 11 -13.46 12.25 -10.41
C SER A 11 -13.64 12.79 -11.83
N CYS A 12 -13.39 11.95 -12.81
CA CYS A 12 -13.63 12.23 -14.22
C CYS A 12 -14.34 11.03 -14.85
N ASN A 13 -15.45 11.27 -15.53
CA ASN A 13 -16.25 10.22 -16.18
C ASN A 13 -16.63 9.04 -15.26
N GLY A 14 -16.85 9.33 -13.95
CA GLY A 14 -17.17 8.30 -12.96
C GLY A 14 -15.97 7.58 -12.36
N TYR A 15 -14.75 7.88 -12.78
CA TYR A 15 -13.51 7.34 -12.23
C TYR A 15 -12.82 8.37 -11.34
N GLU A 16 -12.38 7.96 -10.16
CA GLU A 16 -11.47 8.73 -9.34
C GLU A 16 -10.09 8.69 -10.00
N ILE A 17 -9.59 9.84 -10.44
CA ILE A 17 -8.31 9.99 -11.14
C ILE A 17 -7.23 10.62 -10.31
N LEU A 18 -7.59 11.19 -9.17
CA LEU A 18 -6.66 11.85 -8.27
C LEU A 18 -7.22 11.81 -6.86
N SER A 19 -6.36 11.58 -5.89
CA SER A 19 -6.66 11.79 -4.47
C SER A 19 -5.55 12.55 -3.77
N GLY A 20 -5.91 13.27 -2.72
CA GLY A 20 -4.96 14.08 -1.97
C GLY A 20 -5.50 14.54 -0.63
N SER A 21 -4.67 15.23 0.11
CA SER A 21 -5.06 15.85 1.37
C SER A 21 -4.15 17.01 1.74
N ILE A 22 -4.68 17.92 2.55
CA ILE A 22 -3.86 18.77 3.40
C ILE A 22 -3.38 17.90 4.55
N ARG A 23 -2.07 17.86 4.77
CA ARG A 23 -1.45 16.94 5.73
C ARG A 23 -1.53 17.49 7.14
N ASN A 24 -1.64 16.60 8.10
CA ASN A 24 -1.43 16.96 9.48
C ASN A 24 0.07 17.20 9.71
N HIS A 25 0.42 18.40 10.15
CA HIS A 25 1.78 18.84 10.42
C HIS A 25 1.99 19.25 11.87
N ASP A 26 0.94 19.23 12.69
CA ASP A 26 0.96 19.48 14.11
C ASP A 26 1.24 18.16 14.86
N PRO A 27 2.33 18.07 15.65
CA PRO A 27 2.67 16.84 16.36
C PRO A 27 1.65 16.46 17.44
N GLU A 28 0.98 17.40 18.09
CA GLU A 28 -0.05 17.09 19.10
C GLU A 28 -1.30 16.52 18.42
N LEU A 29 -1.73 17.13 17.33
CA LEU A 29 -2.86 16.65 16.55
C LEU A 29 -2.55 15.28 15.92
N LEU A 30 -1.30 15.03 15.54
CA LEU A 30 -0.86 13.73 15.05
C LEU A 30 -1.05 12.65 16.12
N LEU A 31 -0.62 12.92 17.37
CA LEU A 31 -0.81 11.99 18.47
C LEU A 31 -2.29 11.72 18.75
N GLU A 32 -3.12 12.75 18.77
CA GLU A 32 -4.56 12.59 18.99
C GLU A 32 -5.21 11.76 17.87
N ALA A 33 -4.85 11.99 16.62
CA ALA A 33 -5.34 11.19 15.50
C ALA A 33 -4.96 9.70 15.63
N PHE A 34 -3.75 9.40 16.06
CA PHE A 34 -3.32 8.02 16.31
C PHE A 34 -4.05 7.37 17.51
N LYS A 35 -4.30 8.12 18.56
CA LYS A 35 -5.11 7.63 19.71
C LYS A 35 -6.51 7.23 19.30
N LEU A 36 -7.14 7.95 18.37
CA LEU A 36 -8.47 7.62 17.84
C LEU A 36 -8.52 6.25 17.16
N VAL A 37 -7.43 5.83 16.54
CA VAL A 37 -7.31 4.49 15.93
C VAL A 37 -6.68 3.46 16.87
N GLY A 38 -6.60 3.76 18.18
CA GLY A 38 -6.13 2.84 19.21
C GLY A 38 -4.61 2.66 19.28
N ARG A 39 -3.83 3.63 18.77
CA ARG A 39 -2.37 3.59 18.79
C ARG A 39 -1.82 4.52 19.87
N GLY A 40 -0.95 3.98 20.71
CA GLY A 40 -0.29 4.75 21.79
C GLY A 40 0.92 5.55 21.29
N GLU A 41 1.34 6.51 22.10
CA GLU A 41 2.49 7.37 21.82
C GLU A 41 3.80 6.57 21.64
N ASP A 42 4.02 5.54 22.45
CA ASP A 42 5.21 4.69 22.34
C ASP A 42 5.28 3.96 21.01
N GLU A 43 4.14 3.49 20.49
CA GLU A 43 4.08 2.85 19.18
C GLU A 43 4.37 3.85 18.05
N ILE A 44 3.91 5.09 18.18
CA ILE A 44 4.18 6.15 17.22
C ILE A 44 5.66 6.47 17.20
N LYS A 45 6.29 6.66 18.34
CA LYS A 45 7.73 6.91 18.48
C LYS A 45 8.56 5.76 17.90
N GLN A 46 8.11 4.53 18.09
CA GLN A 46 8.80 3.36 17.56
C GLN A 46 8.69 3.23 16.02
N LYS A 47 7.50 3.47 15.47
CA LYS A 47 7.23 3.21 14.05
C LYS A 47 7.39 4.45 13.16
N PHE A 48 7.14 5.63 13.70
CA PHE A 48 7.13 6.91 13.00
C PHE A 48 8.02 7.96 13.69
N GLY A 49 8.99 7.52 14.51
CA GLY A 49 9.78 8.39 15.39
C GLY A 49 10.46 9.52 14.64
N ALA A 50 11.11 9.23 13.51
CA ALA A 50 11.80 10.25 12.72
C ALA A 50 10.85 11.36 12.21
N MET A 51 9.66 10.99 11.76
CA MET A 51 8.66 11.96 11.32
C MET A 51 8.09 12.77 12.50
N TYR A 52 7.76 12.08 13.59
CA TYR A 52 7.25 12.73 14.80
C TYR A 52 8.26 13.71 15.39
N GLU A 53 9.53 13.34 15.43
CA GLU A 53 10.61 14.22 15.88
C GLU A 53 10.79 15.42 14.93
N ALA A 54 10.78 15.20 13.62
CA ALA A 54 10.87 16.28 12.66
C ALA A 54 9.73 17.30 12.80
N PHE A 55 8.53 16.85 13.16
CA PHE A 55 7.38 17.75 13.36
C PHE A 55 7.52 18.64 14.60
N GLN A 56 8.39 18.30 15.56
CA GLN A 56 8.70 19.18 16.70
C GLN A 56 9.43 20.46 16.27
N PHE A 57 10.04 20.47 15.10
CA PHE A 57 10.76 21.63 14.57
C PHE A 57 9.89 22.58 13.74
N GLY A 58 8.57 22.40 13.73
CA GLY A 58 7.62 23.30 13.11
C GLY A 58 7.59 23.21 11.58
N PRO A 59 7.18 22.09 10.99
CA PRO A 59 7.01 21.98 9.55
C PRO A 59 5.93 22.96 9.06
N PRO A 60 6.05 23.52 7.86
CA PRO A 60 5.02 24.37 7.31
C PRO A 60 3.74 23.57 7.02
N PRO A 61 2.57 24.24 6.98
CA PRO A 61 1.39 23.64 6.39
C PRO A 61 1.70 23.14 4.99
N HIS A 62 1.36 21.90 4.73
CA HIS A 62 1.66 21.24 3.45
C HIS A 62 0.55 20.28 3.05
N GLY A 63 0.50 19.97 1.80
CA GLY A 63 -0.44 19.02 1.23
C GLY A 63 0.05 18.54 -0.12
N GLY A 64 -0.71 17.69 -0.74
CA GLY A 64 -0.39 17.19 -2.06
C GLY A 64 -1.44 16.22 -2.57
N PHE A 65 -1.26 15.83 -3.81
CA PHE A 65 -2.12 14.88 -4.47
C PHE A 65 -1.31 13.90 -5.32
N ALA A 66 -1.90 12.75 -5.57
CA ALA A 66 -1.36 11.77 -6.48
C ALA A 66 -2.36 11.54 -7.62
N ILE A 67 -1.87 11.64 -8.84
CA ILE A 67 -2.67 11.36 -10.03
C ILE A 67 -2.52 9.87 -10.35
N GLY A 68 -3.65 9.16 -10.50
CA GLY A 68 -3.70 7.82 -11.03
C GLY A 68 -3.44 7.82 -12.53
N PHE A 69 -2.16 7.77 -12.93
CA PHE A 69 -1.74 7.91 -14.32
C PHE A 69 -2.44 6.92 -15.24
N ASP A 70 -2.55 5.67 -14.82
CA ASP A 70 -3.18 4.63 -15.61
C ASP A 70 -4.69 4.88 -15.80
N ARG A 71 -5.37 5.36 -14.77
CA ARG A 71 -6.79 5.75 -14.88
C ARG A 71 -6.98 6.95 -15.80
N LEU A 72 -6.10 7.94 -15.72
CA LEU A 72 -6.12 9.08 -16.63
C LEU A 72 -5.91 8.62 -18.08
N LEU A 73 -4.92 7.76 -18.32
CA LEU A 73 -4.63 7.21 -19.64
C LEU A 73 -5.80 6.38 -20.17
N MET A 74 -6.44 5.57 -19.32
CA MET A 74 -7.64 4.79 -19.64
C MET A 74 -8.76 5.70 -20.18
N ILE A 75 -9.03 6.81 -19.49
CA ILE A 75 -10.04 7.79 -19.91
C ILE A 75 -9.66 8.45 -21.24
N LEU A 76 -8.39 8.88 -21.39
CA LEU A 76 -7.91 9.51 -22.63
C LEU A 76 -7.93 8.58 -23.84
N LYS A 77 -7.82 7.29 -23.63
CA LYS A 77 -7.89 6.26 -24.68
C LYS A 77 -9.29 5.70 -24.90
N ASP A 78 -10.26 6.14 -24.09
CA ASP A 78 -11.64 5.65 -24.12
C ASP A 78 -11.72 4.12 -23.90
N GLU A 79 -10.88 3.61 -22.99
CA GLU A 79 -10.83 2.20 -22.62
C GLU A 79 -11.70 1.95 -21.37
N GLU A 80 -12.50 0.89 -21.39
CA GLU A 80 -13.36 0.53 -20.26
C GLU A 80 -12.63 -0.25 -19.17
N ASN A 81 -11.52 -0.90 -19.53
CA ASN A 81 -10.78 -1.78 -18.64
C ASN A 81 -9.33 -1.33 -18.49
N ILE A 82 -8.94 -1.01 -17.25
CA ILE A 82 -7.58 -0.57 -16.93
C ILE A 82 -6.49 -1.58 -17.32
N ARG A 83 -6.82 -2.87 -17.47
CA ARG A 83 -5.86 -3.88 -17.92
C ARG A 83 -5.40 -3.68 -19.36
N GLU A 84 -6.17 -2.98 -20.18
CA GLU A 84 -5.79 -2.63 -21.55
C GLU A 84 -4.71 -1.54 -21.61
N ILE A 85 -4.51 -0.84 -20.48
CA ILE A 85 -3.49 0.21 -20.36
C ILE A 85 -2.15 -0.33 -19.89
N TYR A 86 -2.15 -1.44 -19.14
CA TYR A 86 -0.92 -2.06 -18.63
C TYR A 86 -0.26 -2.94 -19.69
N ALA A 87 1.06 -2.79 -19.85
CA ALA A 87 1.85 -3.70 -20.69
C ALA A 87 1.89 -5.13 -20.11
N PHE A 88 1.83 -5.26 -18.78
CA PHE A 88 1.88 -6.54 -18.05
C PHE A 88 0.76 -6.59 -16.99
N PRO A 89 -0.49 -6.73 -17.41
CA PRO A 89 -1.63 -6.70 -16.49
C PRO A 89 -1.65 -7.97 -15.62
N LYS A 90 -2.02 -7.78 -14.35
CA LYS A 90 -2.26 -8.89 -13.44
C LYS A 90 -3.68 -9.44 -13.59
N SER A 91 -3.83 -10.75 -13.37
CA SER A 91 -5.13 -11.41 -13.34
C SER A 91 -6.01 -10.90 -12.21
N GLY A 92 -7.31 -11.23 -12.21
CA GLY A 92 -8.22 -10.92 -11.10
C GLY A 92 -7.84 -11.57 -9.76
N ARG A 93 -6.91 -12.52 -9.77
CA ARG A 93 -6.32 -13.15 -8.58
C ARG A 93 -4.95 -12.57 -8.21
N ALA A 94 -4.61 -11.40 -8.74
CA ALA A 94 -3.34 -10.72 -8.55
C ALA A 94 -2.10 -11.52 -9.04
N GLN A 95 -2.30 -12.43 -10.01
CA GLN A 95 -1.23 -13.21 -10.61
C GLN A 95 -0.62 -12.45 -11.79
N ASP A 96 0.69 -12.43 -11.86
CA ASP A 96 1.42 -12.02 -13.05
C ASP A 96 1.59 -13.25 -13.97
N VAL A 97 0.82 -13.30 -15.04
CA VAL A 97 0.79 -14.44 -15.95
C VAL A 97 2.08 -14.55 -16.78
N MET A 98 2.71 -13.41 -17.06
CA MET A 98 3.95 -13.35 -17.83
C MET A 98 5.15 -13.86 -17.02
N MET A 99 5.22 -13.50 -15.75
CA MET A 99 6.31 -13.86 -14.86
C MET A 99 6.04 -15.14 -14.06
N GLY A 100 4.83 -15.71 -14.15
CA GLY A 100 4.43 -16.86 -13.35
C GLY A 100 4.34 -16.56 -11.84
N ALA A 101 4.14 -15.29 -11.47
CA ALA A 101 4.05 -14.89 -10.06
C ALA A 101 2.59 -14.93 -9.54
N PRO A 102 2.39 -15.22 -8.24
CA PRO A 102 3.40 -15.54 -7.22
C PRO A 102 4.02 -16.91 -7.44
N GLY A 103 5.32 -16.99 -7.23
CA GLY A 103 6.10 -18.22 -7.24
C GLY A 103 6.59 -18.61 -5.85
N PHE A 104 7.27 -19.73 -5.77
CA PHE A 104 7.95 -20.14 -4.54
C PHE A 104 9.31 -19.45 -4.44
N VAL A 105 9.77 -19.27 -3.22
CA VAL A 105 11.08 -18.71 -2.89
C VAL A 105 12.01 -19.88 -2.54
N ASP A 106 13.23 -19.84 -3.04
CA ASP A 106 14.23 -20.87 -2.74
C ASP A 106 14.65 -20.81 -1.26
N GLN A 107 14.97 -21.95 -0.68
CA GLN A 107 15.35 -22.04 0.74
C GLN A 107 16.57 -21.18 1.05
N GLU A 108 17.55 -21.11 0.14
CA GLU A 108 18.72 -20.28 0.28
C GLU A 108 18.40 -18.80 0.52
N GLN A 109 17.38 -18.26 -0.21
CA GLN A 109 16.92 -16.89 -0.03
C GLN A 109 16.25 -16.67 1.32
N LEU A 110 15.50 -17.66 1.81
CA LEU A 110 14.89 -17.60 3.14
C LEU A 110 15.95 -17.62 4.24
N ASP A 111 16.97 -18.46 4.08
CA ASP A 111 18.08 -18.60 5.02
C ASP A 111 18.91 -17.30 5.10
N GLU A 112 19.22 -16.67 3.96
CA GLU A 112 19.90 -15.36 3.90
C GLU A 112 19.14 -14.26 4.64
N LEU A 113 17.80 -14.29 4.60
CA LEU A 113 16.95 -13.32 5.28
C LEU A 113 16.67 -13.67 6.73
N GLY A 114 17.10 -14.83 7.22
CA GLY A 114 16.76 -15.33 8.54
C GLY A 114 15.26 -15.59 8.73
N ILE A 115 14.56 -15.96 7.63
CA ILE A 115 13.12 -16.22 7.63
C ILE A 115 12.89 -17.73 7.66
N ASP A 116 12.07 -18.21 8.57
CA ASP A 116 11.61 -19.61 8.57
C ASP A 116 10.12 -19.68 8.29
N LEU A 117 9.73 -20.69 7.50
CA LEU A 117 8.34 -20.97 7.19
C LEU A 117 7.67 -21.69 8.36
N ASN A 118 6.45 -21.33 8.68
CA ASN A 118 5.69 -22.06 9.70
C ASN A 118 5.35 -23.48 9.24
N ALA A 119 5.04 -24.36 10.20
CA ALA A 119 4.79 -25.77 9.95
C ALA A 119 3.63 -26.05 8.96
N VAL A 120 2.62 -25.18 8.94
CA VAL A 120 1.48 -25.30 8.01
C VAL A 120 1.94 -25.06 6.57
N THR A 121 2.73 -24.01 6.36
CA THR A 121 3.26 -23.68 5.03
C THR A 121 4.22 -24.76 4.54
N LYS A 122 5.12 -25.26 5.40
CA LYS A 122 6.03 -26.38 5.05
C LYS A 122 5.27 -27.61 4.60
N LYS A 123 4.19 -27.96 5.30
CA LYS A 123 3.33 -29.11 4.94
C LYS A 123 2.60 -28.90 3.61
N LEU A 124 2.13 -27.69 3.33
CA LEU A 124 1.48 -27.37 2.05
C LEU A 124 2.46 -27.43 0.87
N LEU A 125 3.71 -27.07 1.08
CA LEU A 125 4.74 -27.18 0.05
C LEU A 125 5.08 -28.62 -0.27
N SER A 126 5.32 -29.46 0.76
CA SER A 126 5.63 -30.89 0.57
C SER A 126 4.51 -31.65 -0.14
N SER A 127 3.24 -31.39 0.19
CA SER A 127 2.12 -32.03 -0.50
C SER A 127 1.98 -31.68 -1.98
N ARG A 128 2.46 -30.49 -2.39
CA ARG A 128 2.46 -30.06 -3.79
C ARG A 128 3.61 -30.61 -4.61
N GLU A 129 4.71 -30.93 -3.98
CA GLU A 129 5.84 -31.63 -4.63
C GLU A 129 5.47 -33.07 -4.96
N GLU A 130 4.77 -33.76 -4.04
CA GLU A 130 4.25 -35.11 -4.23
C GLU A 130 3.19 -35.21 -5.37
N GLU A 131 2.43 -34.16 -5.64
CA GLU A 131 1.44 -34.11 -6.74
C GLU A 131 2.07 -33.88 -8.14
N LYS A 132 3.35 -33.54 -8.21
CA LYS A 132 4.07 -33.27 -9.47
C LYS A 132 4.92 -34.44 -9.98
N GLU A 133 5.12 -35.48 -9.15
CA GLU A 133 5.72 -36.75 -9.53
C GLU A 133 4.66 -37.75 -10.03
#